data_df337e1e317a1143f3315e38dbe5bc61
#
_entry.id   df337e1e317a1143f3315e38dbe5bc61
#
_cell.length_a   1.000
_cell.length_b   1.000
_cell.length_c   1.000
_cell.angle_alpha   90.00
_cell.angle_beta   90.00
_cell.angle_gamma   90.00
#
_symmetry.space_group_name_H-M   'P 1'
#
loop_
_entity.id
_entity.type
_entity.pdbx_description
1 polymer ?
#
loop_
_entity_poly.entity_id
_entity_poly.type
_entity_poly.pdbx_seq_one_letter_code
_entity_poly.pdbx_strand_id
1 'polypeptide(L)'
;STSRRQRQMCIRDSTNIIAFASILFAFAFTIAAIALGKNLLPRDAGRAYAINGSKSVGKPRGAGMIFILTFTVTCALFVNLSAELIIYLILVLAAMLSGYLDDSASSPWGNLKKGLIDLAISVMAAVTYLHYNPNTFDLAFFGKTVTLNPIIYAILIIILIWLSINVTNCSDGVDGLCGTLSVVTLASVYVLFKSFNIESAYRHTVLIMIVCILGYLWFNASPSKLLMGDAGSRAIGIFIAFTFLKLHAPLLYIPMALVIILDGGLGLIKVSFMRFLHINLMKNLRTPIHDHMRKNKDWSDTQVVFRFTIIQVILGLAVIYGLMF
;
A
#
# COMPACT_ATOMS: atom_id res chain seq x y z
N SER A 1 10.98 39.76 17.82
CA SER A 1 10.00 38.99 16.98
C SER A 1 10.53 38.66 15.58
N THR A 2 11.39 39.50 14.97
CA THR A 2 12.02 39.26 13.66
C THR A 2 12.96 38.03 13.65
N SER A 3 13.74 37.81 14.67
CA SER A 3 14.67 36.67 14.77
C SER A 3 13.97 35.32 14.83
N ARG A 4 12.79 35.27 15.45
CA ARG A 4 11.97 34.04 15.54
C ARG A 4 11.32 33.70 14.18
N ARG A 5 10.83 34.70 13.45
CA ARG A 5 10.28 34.53 12.08
C ARG A 5 11.37 34.11 11.09
N GLN A 6 12.56 34.73 11.16
CA GLN A 6 13.70 34.37 10.31
C GLN A 6 14.17 32.94 10.57
N ARG A 7 14.25 32.47 11.83
CA ARG A 7 14.59 31.10 12.16
C ARG A 7 13.53 30.11 11.64
N GLN A 8 12.24 30.42 11.81
CA GLN A 8 11.16 29.59 11.28
C GLN A 8 11.18 29.52 9.75
N MET A 9 11.50 30.62 9.08
CA MET A 9 11.63 30.69 7.63
C MET A 9 12.83 29.85 7.13
N CYS A 10 14.01 29.99 7.74
CA CYS A 10 15.21 29.19 7.40
C CYS A 10 14.98 27.68 7.65
N ILE A 11 14.32 27.29 8.76
CA ILE A 11 14.00 25.89 9.04
C ILE A 11 13.00 25.35 8.01
N ARG A 12 12.01 26.14 7.63
CA ARG A 12 11.02 25.75 6.60
C ARG A 12 11.65 25.59 5.22
N ASP A 13 12.59 26.47 4.87
CA ASP A 13 13.29 26.40 3.58
C ASP A 13 14.24 25.20 3.52
N SER A 14 14.96 24.91 4.59
CA SER A 14 15.83 23.74 4.67
C SER A 14 15.04 22.41 4.59
N THR A 15 13.89 22.32 5.26
CA THR A 15 13.03 21.14 5.18
C THR A 15 12.44 20.93 3.79
N ASN A 16 12.10 22.01 3.08
CA ASN A 16 11.61 21.93 1.70
C ASN A 16 12.69 21.45 0.72
N ILE A 17 13.93 21.94 0.87
CA ILE A 17 15.08 21.53 0.04
C ILE A 17 15.41 20.06 0.28
N ILE A 18 15.41 19.59 1.53
CA ILE A 18 15.63 18.19 1.89
C ILE A 18 14.53 17.30 1.28
N ALA A 19 13.26 17.70 1.40
CA ALA A 19 12.16 16.98 0.80
C ALA A 19 12.27 16.90 -0.73
N PHE A 20 12.62 18.01 -1.39
CA PHE A 20 12.86 18.05 -2.83
C PHE A 20 14.01 17.11 -3.25
N ALA A 21 15.14 17.19 -2.57
CA ALA A 21 16.30 16.34 -2.85
C ALA A 21 15.97 14.84 -2.65
N SER A 22 15.24 14.51 -1.57
CA SER A 22 14.84 13.13 -1.28
C SER A 22 13.91 12.52 -2.34
N ILE A 23 12.99 13.33 -2.89
CA ILE A 23 12.08 12.90 -3.96
C ILE A 23 12.87 12.52 -5.21
N LEU A 24 13.78 13.39 -5.66
CA LEU A 24 14.63 13.13 -6.83
C LEU A 24 15.56 11.94 -6.58
N PHE A 25 16.16 11.88 -5.39
CA PHE A 25 17.01 10.76 -4.99
C PHE A 25 16.23 9.43 -4.98
N ALA A 26 15.06 9.37 -4.32
CA ALA A 26 14.23 8.19 -4.24
C ALA A 26 13.87 7.65 -5.64
N PHE A 27 13.47 8.53 -6.56
CA PHE A 27 13.13 8.14 -7.92
C PHE A 27 14.34 7.58 -8.68
N ALA A 28 15.43 8.35 -8.74
CA ALA A 28 16.64 7.93 -9.43
C ALA A 28 17.24 6.65 -8.84
N PHE A 29 17.29 6.57 -7.51
CA PHE A 29 17.81 5.40 -6.80
C PHE A 29 16.95 4.17 -7.04
N THR A 30 15.61 4.29 -7.02
CA THR A 30 14.71 3.16 -7.30
C THR A 30 14.86 2.66 -8.75
N ILE A 31 14.92 3.57 -9.74
CA ILE A 31 15.12 3.19 -11.13
C ILE A 31 16.47 2.50 -11.31
N ALA A 32 17.55 3.08 -10.77
CA ALA A 32 18.88 2.49 -10.86
C ALA A 32 18.96 1.12 -10.17
N ALA A 33 18.43 1.01 -8.95
CA ALA A 33 18.42 -0.25 -8.20
C ALA A 33 17.63 -1.36 -8.93
N ILE A 34 16.47 -1.04 -9.51
CA ILE A 34 15.69 -2.00 -10.31
C ILE A 34 16.44 -2.37 -11.60
N ALA A 35 16.99 -1.40 -12.31
CA ALA A 35 17.71 -1.65 -13.55
C ALA A 35 18.90 -2.62 -13.34
N LEU A 36 19.64 -2.44 -12.24
CA LEU A 36 20.79 -3.28 -11.89
C LEU A 36 20.37 -4.60 -11.25
N GLY A 37 19.38 -4.56 -10.33
CA GLY A 37 19.00 -5.71 -9.49
C GLY A 37 17.99 -6.68 -10.10
N LYS A 38 17.25 -6.30 -11.15
CA LYS A 38 16.17 -7.13 -11.73
C LYS A 38 16.61 -8.53 -12.15
N ASN A 39 17.88 -8.72 -12.51
CA ASN A 39 18.39 -10.02 -12.94
C ASN A 39 18.65 -10.98 -11.76
N LEU A 40 18.71 -10.47 -10.52
CA LEU A 40 18.87 -11.24 -9.30
C LEU A 40 17.53 -11.75 -8.76
N LEU A 41 16.40 -11.23 -9.28
CA LEU A 41 15.08 -11.62 -8.85
C LEU A 41 14.69 -13.00 -9.39
N PRO A 42 13.86 -13.77 -8.64
CA PRO A 42 13.30 -15.01 -9.13
C PRO A 42 12.49 -14.77 -10.40
N ARG A 43 12.35 -15.81 -11.21
CA ARG A 43 11.57 -15.75 -12.46
C ARG A 43 10.15 -16.27 -12.24
N ASP A 44 9.17 -15.57 -12.76
CA ASP A 44 7.78 -16.02 -12.68
C ASP A 44 7.58 -17.30 -13.49
N ALA A 45 7.01 -18.31 -12.84
CA ALA A 45 6.71 -19.60 -13.48
C ALA A 45 5.39 -19.57 -14.30
N GLY A 46 4.66 -18.46 -14.22
CA GLY A 46 3.29 -18.34 -14.75
C GLY A 46 2.26 -18.93 -13.80
N ARG A 47 1.04 -18.38 -13.85
CA ARG A 47 -0.10 -18.89 -13.08
C ARG A 47 -1.12 -19.49 -14.03
N ALA A 48 -1.38 -20.81 -13.93
CA ALA A 48 -2.28 -21.56 -14.82
C ALA A 48 -3.72 -20.98 -14.87
N TYR A 49 -4.17 -20.34 -13.78
CA TYR A 49 -5.53 -19.80 -13.65
C TYR A 49 -5.64 -18.30 -13.91
N ALA A 50 -4.50 -17.59 -14.04
CA ALA A 50 -4.49 -16.15 -14.29
C ALA A 50 -4.76 -15.84 -15.77
N ILE A 51 -5.54 -14.80 -16.04
CA ILE A 51 -5.73 -14.31 -17.41
C ILE A 51 -4.38 -13.78 -17.90
N ASN A 52 -3.96 -14.23 -19.09
CA ASN A 52 -2.63 -13.93 -19.64
C ASN A 52 -1.43 -14.41 -18.78
N GLY A 53 -1.62 -15.40 -17.89
CA GLY A 53 -0.53 -15.92 -17.05
C GLY A 53 0.68 -16.43 -17.83
N SER A 54 0.49 -16.88 -19.07
CA SER A 54 1.59 -17.26 -19.99
C SER A 54 2.46 -16.08 -20.40
N LYS A 55 1.95 -14.83 -20.40
CA LYS A 55 2.72 -13.62 -20.75
C LYS A 55 3.67 -13.17 -19.63
N SER A 56 3.49 -13.69 -18.43
CA SER A 56 4.36 -13.36 -17.28
C SER A 56 5.54 -14.34 -17.13
N VAL A 57 5.46 -15.50 -17.77
CA VAL A 57 6.53 -16.53 -17.68
C VAL A 57 7.89 -15.95 -18.02
N GLY A 58 8.86 -16.18 -17.11
CA GLY A 58 10.23 -15.73 -17.25
C GLY A 58 10.49 -14.27 -16.89
N LYS A 59 9.46 -13.46 -16.59
CA LYS A 59 9.67 -12.09 -16.08
C LYS A 59 10.25 -12.12 -14.66
N PRO A 60 11.14 -11.18 -14.30
CA PRO A 60 11.57 -11.00 -12.91
C PRO A 60 10.36 -10.72 -12.01
N ARG A 61 10.22 -11.45 -10.90
CA ARG A 61 9.15 -11.31 -9.91
C ARG A 61 9.74 -10.95 -8.55
N GLY A 62 8.99 -10.23 -7.73
CA GLY A 62 9.46 -9.78 -6.42
C GLY A 62 10.22 -8.45 -6.47
N ALA A 63 9.98 -7.62 -7.51
CA ALA A 63 10.56 -6.28 -7.60
C ALA A 63 10.19 -5.40 -6.41
N GLY A 64 9.14 -5.78 -5.66
CA GLY A 64 8.78 -5.20 -4.38
C GLY A 64 9.94 -5.15 -3.40
N MET A 65 10.78 -6.18 -3.35
CA MET A 65 11.96 -6.16 -2.49
C MET A 65 12.87 -4.97 -2.80
N ILE A 66 13.12 -4.69 -4.06
CA ILE A 66 14.05 -3.61 -4.45
C ILE A 66 13.48 -2.24 -4.08
N PHE A 67 12.24 -1.93 -4.49
CA PHE A 67 11.71 -0.58 -4.25
C PHE A 67 11.35 -0.34 -2.77
N ILE A 68 11.01 -1.36 -1.98
CA ILE A 68 10.82 -1.21 -0.53
C ILE A 68 12.15 -1.01 0.19
N LEU A 69 13.23 -1.66 -0.24
CA LEU A 69 14.57 -1.39 0.29
C LEU A 69 15.02 0.03 -0.06
N THR A 70 14.83 0.49 -1.30
CA THR A 70 15.17 1.88 -1.69
C THR A 70 14.35 2.90 -0.92
N PHE A 71 13.06 2.63 -0.69
CA PHE A 71 12.20 3.42 0.19
C PHE A 71 12.76 3.51 1.60
N THR A 72 13.09 2.38 2.23
CA THR A 72 13.60 2.36 3.61
C THR A 72 14.94 3.08 3.74
N VAL A 73 15.87 2.86 2.80
CA VAL A 73 17.15 3.57 2.75
C VAL A 73 16.94 5.07 2.58
N THR A 74 16.05 5.49 1.69
CA THR A 74 15.75 6.91 1.50
C THR A 74 15.15 7.53 2.76
N CYS A 75 14.23 6.82 3.44
CA CYS A 75 13.70 7.28 4.72
C CYS A 75 14.81 7.43 5.79
N ALA A 76 15.72 6.47 5.88
CA ALA A 76 16.84 6.53 6.82
C ALA A 76 17.79 7.71 6.56
N LEU A 77 17.94 8.11 5.31
CA LEU A 77 18.83 9.22 4.92
C LEU A 77 18.19 10.62 5.08
N PHE A 78 16.87 10.73 4.86
CA PHE A 78 16.23 12.03 4.67
C PHE A 78 15.08 12.33 5.63
N VAL A 79 14.60 11.35 6.41
CA VAL A 79 13.49 11.53 7.34
C VAL A 79 13.99 11.54 8.77
N ASN A 80 13.45 12.44 9.59
CA ASN A 80 13.70 12.41 11.04
C ASN A 80 12.89 11.25 11.64
N LEU A 81 13.56 10.15 11.94
CA LEU A 81 12.95 8.91 12.38
C LEU A 81 12.66 8.92 13.89
N SER A 82 11.38 8.89 14.26
CA SER A 82 10.95 8.57 15.62
C SER A 82 11.02 7.05 15.88
N ALA A 83 11.04 6.63 17.14
CA ALA A 83 11.04 5.21 17.50
C ALA A 83 9.82 4.48 16.92
N GLU A 84 8.64 5.11 16.94
CA GLU A 84 7.42 4.57 16.33
C GLU A 84 7.60 4.35 14.82
N LEU A 85 8.12 5.36 14.11
CA LEU A 85 8.32 5.28 12.67
C LEU A 85 9.34 4.21 12.28
N ILE A 86 10.42 4.04 13.07
CA ILE A 86 11.40 2.97 12.88
C ILE A 86 10.72 1.61 12.96
N ILE A 87 9.87 1.39 13.97
CA ILE A 87 9.15 0.11 14.12
C ILE A 87 8.21 -0.12 12.92
N TYR A 88 7.50 0.91 12.45
CA TYR A 88 6.68 0.77 11.24
C TYR A 88 7.49 0.42 10.00
N LEU A 89 8.66 1.02 9.81
CA LEU A 89 9.56 0.65 8.70
C LEU A 89 10.04 -0.79 8.81
N ILE A 90 10.36 -1.27 10.02
CA ILE A 90 10.71 -2.67 10.26
C ILE A 90 9.54 -3.60 9.92
N LEU A 91 8.30 -3.25 10.27
CA LEU A 91 7.12 -4.05 9.97
C LEU A 91 6.82 -4.08 8.45
N VAL A 92 7.03 -2.96 7.76
CA VAL A 92 6.96 -2.90 6.28
C VAL A 92 8.01 -3.82 5.66
N LEU A 93 9.25 -3.80 6.17
CA LEU A 93 10.31 -4.71 5.74
C LEU A 93 9.99 -6.17 6.04
N ALA A 94 9.36 -6.47 7.19
CA ALA A 94 8.94 -7.82 7.53
C ALA A 94 7.85 -8.34 6.58
N ALA A 95 6.86 -7.50 6.24
CA ALA A 95 5.85 -7.83 5.24
C ALA A 95 6.46 -8.05 3.85
N MET A 96 7.38 -7.18 3.44
CA MET A 96 8.17 -7.33 2.20
C MET A 96 8.95 -8.64 2.19
N LEU A 97 9.70 -8.93 3.25
CA LEU A 97 10.54 -10.13 3.34
C LEU A 97 9.70 -11.40 3.31
N SER A 98 8.57 -11.43 4.04
CA SER A 98 7.66 -12.58 4.01
C SER A 98 7.10 -12.83 2.60
N GLY A 99 6.74 -11.76 1.88
CA GLY A 99 6.28 -11.86 0.49
C GLY A 99 7.39 -12.30 -0.46
N TYR A 100 8.61 -11.79 -0.29
CA TYR A 100 9.76 -12.18 -1.11
C TYR A 100 10.15 -13.65 -0.92
N LEU A 101 10.11 -14.14 0.30
CA LEU A 101 10.39 -15.56 0.60
C LEU A 101 9.33 -16.48 -0.03
N ASP A 102 8.08 -16.05 -0.12
CA ASP A 102 7.03 -16.78 -0.84
C ASP A 102 7.26 -16.72 -2.36
N ASP A 103 7.56 -15.54 -2.91
CA ASP A 103 7.86 -15.36 -4.34
C ASP A 103 9.08 -16.19 -4.80
N SER A 104 10.04 -16.43 -3.90
CA SER A 104 11.29 -17.16 -4.16
C SER A 104 11.18 -18.66 -3.86
N ALA A 105 10.10 -19.11 -3.23
CA ALA A 105 9.93 -20.50 -2.85
C ALA A 105 9.72 -21.39 -4.09
N SER A 106 10.29 -22.60 -4.06
CA SER A 106 10.10 -23.60 -5.12
C SER A 106 8.65 -24.03 -5.29
N SER A 107 7.86 -23.97 -4.19
CA SER A 107 6.42 -24.14 -4.19
C SER A 107 5.77 -22.98 -3.40
N PRO A 108 4.67 -22.37 -3.89
CA PRO A 108 3.98 -21.29 -3.18
C PRO A 108 3.57 -21.70 -1.77
N TRP A 109 3.72 -20.80 -0.80
CA TRP A 109 3.30 -21.07 0.56
C TRP A 109 1.77 -21.23 0.65
N GLY A 110 1.33 -22.12 1.51
CA GLY A 110 -0.09 -22.31 1.79
C GLY A 110 -0.73 -21.05 2.41
N ASN A 111 -2.01 -20.82 2.12
CA ASN A 111 -2.75 -19.65 2.59
C ASN A 111 -2.73 -19.49 4.12
N LEU A 112 -2.72 -20.60 4.87
CA LEU A 112 -2.65 -20.57 6.33
C LEU A 112 -1.33 -19.97 6.82
N LYS A 113 -0.20 -20.40 6.25
CA LYS A 113 1.14 -19.88 6.61
C LYS A 113 1.22 -18.39 6.34
N LYS A 114 0.78 -17.94 5.17
CA LYS A 114 0.73 -16.52 4.80
C LYS A 114 -0.14 -15.73 5.78
N GLY A 115 -1.37 -16.20 6.00
CA GLY A 115 -2.33 -15.54 6.88
C GLY A 115 -1.84 -15.41 8.34
N LEU A 116 -1.14 -16.42 8.87
CA LEU A 116 -0.57 -16.37 10.21
C LEU A 116 0.59 -15.39 10.34
N ILE A 117 1.46 -15.30 9.33
CA ILE A 117 2.54 -14.31 9.30
C ILE A 117 1.95 -12.89 9.23
N ASP A 118 0.95 -12.66 8.37
CA ASP A 118 0.27 -11.37 8.28
C ASP A 118 -0.43 -11.01 9.59
N LEU A 119 -1.04 -11.99 10.26
CA LEU A 119 -1.65 -11.79 11.56
C LEU A 119 -0.60 -11.39 12.62
N ALA A 120 0.54 -12.07 12.67
CA ALA A 120 1.61 -11.73 13.61
C ALA A 120 2.13 -10.30 13.38
N ILE A 121 2.37 -9.92 12.12
CA ILE A 121 2.76 -8.55 11.75
C ILE A 121 1.68 -7.54 12.16
N SER A 122 0.40 -7.86 11.94
CA SER A 122 -0.73 -6.99 12.30
C SER A 122 -0.87 -6.81 13.81
N VAL A 123 -0.63 -7.87 14.60
CA VAL A 123 -0.61 -7.80 16.07
C VAL A 123 0.52 -6.89 16.55
N MET A 124 1.75 -7.07 16.04
CA MET A 124 2.88 -6.23 16.40
C MET A 124 2.60 -4.76 16.04
N ALA A 125 1.99 -4.50 14.90
CA ALA A 125 1.61 -3.16 14.47
C ALA A 125 0.55 -2.52 15.38
N ALA A 126 -0.47 -3.29 15.80
CA ALA A 126 -1.50 -2.81 16.71
C ALA A 126 -0.94 -2.47 18.10
N VAL A 127 -0.06 -3.32 18.63
CA VAL A 127 0.64 -3.07 19.89
C VAL A 127 1.49 -1.81 19.80
N THR A 128 2.25 -1.65 18.71
CA THR A 128 3.07 -0.46 18.47
C THR A 128 2.19 0.79 18.40
N TYR A 129 1.11 0.75 17.62
CA TYR A 129 0.22 1.90 17.48
C TYR A 129 -0.35 2.34 18.84
N LEU A 130 -0.89 1.41 19.62
CA LEU A 130 -1.50 1.72 20.93
C LEU A 130 -0.47 2.08 22.01
N HIS A 131 0.80 1.75 21.82
CA HIS A 131 1.86 2.20 22.71
C HIS A 131 2.18 3.69 22.52
N TYR A 132 2.15 4.19 21.28
CA TYR A 132 2.52 5.56 20.94
C TYR A 132 1.32 6.50 20.71
N ASN A 133 0.12 5.98 20.55
CA ASN A 133 -1.06 6.77 20.20
C ASN A 133 -2.23 6.43 21.12
N PRO A 134 -3.17 7.38 21.34
CA PRO A 134 -4.35 7.12 22.16
C PRO A 134 -5.27 6.09 21.51
N ASN A 135 -6.11 5.46 22.33
CA ASN A 135 -7.17 4.53 21.90
C ASN A 135 -8.42 5.26 21.37
N THR A 136 -8.19 6.31 20.59
CA THR A 136 -9.22 7.15 19.99
C THR A 136 -9.06 7.21 18.49
N PHE A 137 -10.16 7.42 17.77
CA PHE A 137 -10.16 7.73 16.36
C PHE A 137 -11.26 8.73 16.00
N ASP A 138 -11.05 9.44 14.91
CA ASP A 138 -11.97 10.46 14.44
C ASP A 138 -12.95 9.89 13.40
N LEU A 139 -14.23 10.16 13.63
CA LEU A 139 -15.26 10.07 12.60
C LEU A 139 -15.21 11.36 11.77
N ALA A 140 -14.26 11.41 10.83
CA ALA A 140 -13.83 12.62 10.16
C ALA A 140 -14.99 13.41 9.52
N PHE A 141 -15.97 12.73 8.89
CA PHE A 141 -17.15 13.39 8.31
C PHE A 141 -18.13 13.95 9.33
N PHE A 142 -18.08 13.52 10.57
CA PHE A 142 -18.99 13.93 11.63
C PHE A 142 -18.35 14.87 12.65
N GLY A 143 -17.03 15.12 12.53
CA GLY A 143 -16.28 15.94 13.47
C GLY A 143 -16.31 15.40 14.91
N LYS A 144 -16.42 14.08 15.07
CA LYS A 144 -16.53 13.42 16.39
C LYS A 144 -15.36 12.47 16.60
N THR A 145 -14.75 12.55 17.78
CA THR A 145 -13.73 11.59 18.24
C THR A 145 -14.40 10.52 19.09
N VAL A 146 -14.11 9.26 18.79
CA VAL A 146 -14.61 8.09 19.51
C VAL A 146 -13.47 7.48 20.31
N THR A 147 -13.70 7.25 21.59
CA THR A 147 -12.78 6.50 22.46
C THR A 147 -13.27 5.07 22.60
N LEU A 148 -12.42 4.10 22.35
CA LEU A 148 -12.72 2.68 22.49
C LEU A 148 -11.95 2.04 23.64
N ASN A 149 -12.45 0.91 24.11
CA ASN A 149 -11.62 0.04 24.93
C ASN A 149 -10.35 -0.37 24.16
N PRO A 150 -9.15 -0.29 24.77
CA PRO A 150 -7.89 -0.57 24.06
C PRO A 150 -7.84 -1.94 23.40
N ILE A 151 -8.43 -2.97 24.01
CA ILE A 151 -8.46 -4.33 23.44
C ILE A 151 -9.35 -4.38 22.20
N ILE A 152 -10.52 -3.75 22.24
CA ILE A 152 -11.43 -3.68 21.08
C ILE A 152 -10.73 -2.91 19.95
N TYR A 153 -10.09 -1.79 20.28
CA TYR A 153 -9.39 -1.00 19.26
C TYR A 153 -8.20 -1.76 18.66
N ALA A 154 -7.44 -2.50 19.49
CA ALA A 154 -6.39 -3.40 19.00
C ALA A 154 -6.92 -4.41 17.98
N ILE A 155 -8.05 -5.06 18.27
CA ILE A 155 -8.67 -6.03 17.34
C ILE A 155 -9.06 -5.36 16.04
N LEU A 156 -9.65 -4.17 16.07
CA LEU A 156 -10.01 -3.42 14.85
C LEU A 156 -8.79 -3.00 14.03
N ILE A 157 -7.70 -2.59 14.68
CA ILE A 157 -6.43 -2.29 14.02
C ILE A 157 -5.85 -3.54 13.35
N ILE A 158 -5.84 -4.67 14.05
CA ILE A 158 -5.36 -5.96 13.51
C ILE A 158 -6.17 -6.32 12.25
N ILE A 159 -7.50 -6.22 12.31
CA ILE A 159 -8.38 -6.51 11.18
C ILE A 159 -8.08 -5.56 10.01
N LEU A 160 -7.96 -4.26 10.26
CA LEU A 160 -7.66 -3.26 9.24
C LEU A 160 -6.35 -3.59 8.52
N ILE A 161 -5.27 -3.83 9.27
CA ILE A 161 -3.95 -4.08 8.71
C ILE A 161 -3.93 -5.41 7.95
N TRP A 162 -4.47 -6.48 8.55
CA TRP A 162 -4.54 -7.80 7.92
C TRP A 162 -5.35 -7.76 6.62
N LEU A 163 -6.51 -7.09 6.62
CA LEU A 163 -7.31 -6.90 5.41
C LEU A 163 -6.55 -6.06 4.38
N SER A 164 -5.93 -4.96 4.77
CA SER A 164 -5.21 -4.08 3.85
C SER A 164 -4.06 -4.82 3.14
N ILE A 165 -3.28 -5.65 3.86
CA ILE A 165 -2.25 -6.50 3.28
C ILE A 165 -2.85 -7.43 2.21
N ASN A 166 -3.92 -8.12 2.56
CA ASN A 166 -4.47 -9.17 1.71
C ASN A 166 -5.26 -8.61 0.51
N VAL A 167 -6.03 -7.53 0.67
CA VAL A 167 -6.76 -6.93 -0.47
C VAL A 167 -5.80 -6.29 -1.47
N THR A 168 -4.72 -5.64 -0.99
CA THR A 168 -3.70 -5.05 -1.85
C THR A 168 -2.95 -6.14 -2.63
N ASN A 169 -2.60 -7.24 -1.95
CA ASN A 169 -1.97 -8.40 -2.61
C ASN A 169 -2.89 -9.02 -3.68
N CYS A 170 -4.18 -9.17 -3.40
CA CYS A 170 -5.13 -9.70 -4.39
C CYS A 170 -5.38 -8.75 -5.58
N SER A 171 -5.17 -7.44 -5.42
CA SER A 171 -5.27 -6.46 -6.51
C SER A 171 -4.05 -6.44 -7.43
N ASP A 172 -2.95 -7.12 -7.10
CA ASP A 172 -1.72 -7.19 -7.92
C ASP A 172 -1.83 -8.27 -8.99
N GLY A 173 -2.82 -8.15 -9.87
CA GLY A 173 -3.09 -9.13 -10.94
C GLY A 173 -3.01 -8.56 -12.37
N VAL A 174 -2.80 -7.25 -12.52
CA VAL A 174 -2.69 -6.55 -13.81
C VAL A 174 -1.50 -5.60 -13.78
N ASP A 175 -0.72 -5.60 -14.87
CA ASP A 175 0.44 -4.73 -15.03
C ASP A 175 0.07 -3.25 -14.75
N GLY A 176 0.70 -2.63 -13.77
CA GLY A 176 0.48 -1.24 -13.37
C GLY A 176 -0.69 -0.98 -12.41
N LEU A 177 -1.63 -1.92 -12.20
CA LEU A 177 -2.87 -1.66 -11.47
C LEU A 177 -2.61 -1.36 -9.98
N CYS A 178 -2.04 -2.32 -9.26
CA CYS A 178 -1.81 -2.20 -7.82
C CYS A 178 -0.96 -0.96 -7.48
N GLY A 179 0.14 -0.76 -8.21
CA GLY A 179 1.01 0.39 -8.01
C GLY A 179 0.30 1.72 -8.25
N THR A 180 -0.46 1.85 -9.34
CA THR A 180 -1.17 3.10 -9.67
C THR A 180 -2.28 3.42 -8.66
N LEU A 181 -3.09 2.44 -8.27
CA LEU A 181 -4.12 2.64 -7.25
C LEU A 181 -3.50 3.03 -5.90
N SER A 182 -2.38 2.42 -5.53
CA SER A 182 -1.65 2.74 -4.31
C SER A 182 -1.10 4.17 -4.33
N VAL A 183 -0.53 4.61 -5.46
CA VAL A 183 -0.06 6.00 -5.64
C VAL A 183 -1.21 6.99 -5.48
N VAL A 184 -2.38 6.75 -6.09
CA VAL A 184 -3.55 7.63 -5.98
C VAL A 184 -4.07 7.67 -4.54
N THR A 185 -4.17 6.53 -3.87
CA THR A 185 -4.60 6.45 -2.48
C THR A 185 -3.64 7.22 -1.57
N LEU A 186 -2.32 6.98 -1.68
CA LEU A 186 -1.32 7.65 -0.88
C LEU A 186 -1.22 9.15 -1.17
N ALA A 187 -1.37 9.57 -2.43
CA ALA A 187 -1.40 10.99 -2.80
C ALA A 187 -2.61 11.70 -2.16
N SER A 188 -3.78 11.07 -2.14
CA SER A 188 -4.96 11.58 -1.47
C SER A 188 -4.76 11.68 0.05
N VAL A 189 -4.16 10.65 0.67
CA VAL A 189 -3.79 10.68 2.10
C VAL A 189 -2.76 11.78 2.38
N TYR A 190 -1.79 12.00 1.50
CA TYR A 190 -0.81 13.07 1.68
C TYR A 190 -1.47 14.45 1.75
N VAL A 191 -2.48 14.70 0.91
CA VAL A 191 -3.27 15.95 0.99
C VAL A 191 -3.94 16.09 2.34
N LEU A 192 -4.58 15.03 2.85
CA LEU A 192 -5.19 15.03 4.18
C LEU A 192 -4.15 15.20 5.30
N PHE A 193 -3.01 14.55 5.22
CA PHE A 193 -1.91 14.73 6.19
C PHE A 193 -1.48 16.18 6.29
N LYS A 194 -1.43 16.90 5.16
CA LYS A 194 -1.11 18.32 5.13
C LYS A 194 -2.22 19.15 5.77
N SER A 195 -3.47 18.84 5.49
CA SER A 195 -4.66 19.58 6.00
C SER A 195 -4.87 19.36 7.48
N PHE A 196 -4.68 18.15 7.98
CA PHE A 196 -4.80 17.81 9.40
C PHE A 196 -3.50 18.05 10.19
N ASN A 197 -2.49 18.69 9.57
CA ASN A 197 -1.21 19.03 10.20
C ASN A 197 -0.48 17.82 10.83
N ILE A 198 -0.61 16.65 10.21
CA ILE A 198 0.13 15.46 10.65
C ILE A 198 1.64 15.75 10.58
N GLU A 199 2.40 15.19 11.50
CA GLU A 199 3.84 15.38 11.65
C GLU A 199 4.59 15.26 10.32
N SER A 200 5.56 16.17 10.10
CA SER A 200 6.29 16.28 8.82
C SER A 200 7.02 15.00 8.43
N ALA A 201 7.52 14.24 9.40
CA ALA A 201 8.18 12.96 9.17
C ALA A 201 7.27 11.96 8.45
N TYR A 202 6.03 11.77 8.92
CA TYR A 202 5.07 10.87 8.28
C TYR A 202 4.65 11.37 6.89
N ARG A 203 4.45 12.68 6.72
CA ARG A 203 4.15 13.27 5.40
C ARG A 203 5.28 13.01 4.41
N HIS A 204 6.52 13.17 4.84
CA HIS A 204 7.70 12.95 4.01
C HIS A 204 7.85 11.47 3.64
N THR A 205 7.62 10.57 4.60
CA THR A 205 7.64 9.12 4.36
C THR A 205 6.62 8.70 3.30
N VAL A 206 5.40 9.28 3.32
CA VAL A 206 4.37 9.01 2.30
C VAL A 206 4.82 9.45 0.91
N LEU A 207 5.43 10.64 0.78
CA LEU A 207 5.97 11.12 -0.51
C LEU A 207 7.07 10.20 -1.05
N ILE A 208 7.99 9.76 -0.20
CA ILE A 208 9.07 8.84 -0.61
C ILE A 208 8.48 7.52 -1.10
N MET A 209 7.48 6.96 -0.41
CA MET A 209 6.82 5.73 -0.85
C MET A 209 6.15 5.91 -2.22
N ILE A 210 5.40 7.00 -2.42
CA ILE A 210 4.77 7.32 -3.71
C ILE A 210 5.83 7.31 -4.82
N VAL A 211 6.94 7.97 -4.60
CA VAL A 211 7.99 8.14 -5.61
C VAL A 211 8.72 6.82 -5.90
N CYS A 212 8.95 5.98 -4.89
CA CYS A 212 9.51 4.65 -5.09
C CYS A 212 8.55 3.74 -5.88
N ILE A 213 7.23 3.82 -5.62
CA ILE A 213 6.23 3.10 -6.43
C ILE A 213 6.22 3.62 -7.87
N LEU A 214 6.33 4.95 -8.09
CA LEU A 214 6.43 5.53 -9.44
C LEU A 214 7.69 5.04 -10.16
N GLY A 215 8.84 4.97 -9.47
CA GLY A 215 10.07 4.38 -10.02
C GLY A 215 9.90 2.90 -10.41
N TYR A 216 9.15 2.13 -9.63
CA TYR A 216 8.78 0.77 -9.98
C TYR A 216 7.83 0.72 -11.19
N LEU A 217 6.80 1.57 -11.23
CA LEU A 217 5.83 1.64 -12.34
C LEU A 217 6.47 1.97 -13.68
N TRP A 218 7.62 2.64 -13.71
CA TRP A 218 8.41 2.85 -14.92
C TRP A 218 8.73 1.54 -15.67
N PHE A 219 8.85 0.44 -14.93
CA PHE A 219 9.13 -0.88 -15.49
C PHE A 219 7.91 -1.80 -15.55
N ASN A 220 6.89 -1.52 -14.71
CA ASN A 220 5.71 -2.38 -14.59
C ASN A 220 4.51 -1.89 -15.42
N ALA A 221 4.55 -0.68 -15.99
CA ALA A 221 3.53 -0.25 -16.95
C ALA A 221 3.42 -1.25 -18.11
N SER A 222 2.18 -1.52 -18.55
CA SER A 222 1.91 -2.53 -19.59
C SER A 222 2.50 -2.13 -20.95
N PRO A 223 3.23 -3.03 -21.64
CA PRO A 223 3.60 -4.40 -21.25
C PRO A 223 4.75 -4.44 -20.22
N SER A 224 4.52 -5.05 -19.06
CA SER A 224 5.48 -5.01 -17.96
C SER A 224 6.79 -5.74 -18.28
N LYS A 225 7.89 -5.21 -17.74
CA LYS A 225 9.22 -5.84 -17.81
C LYS A 225 9.54 -6.67 -16.57
N LEU A 226 8.80 -6.48 -15.48
CA LEU A 226 8.94 -7.17 -14.20
C LEU A 226 7.64 -7.07 -13.38
N LEU A 227 7.51 -7.92 -12.37
CA LEU A 227 6.34 -8.03 -11.51
C LEU A 227 6.65 -7.62 -10.09
N MET A 228 5.66 -6.97 -9.43
CA MET A 228 5.78 -6.54 -8.04
C MET A 228 5.99 -7.71 -7.10
N GLY A 229 5.19 -8.74 -7.24
CA GLY A 229 5.14 -9.91 -6.39
C GLY A 229 4.52 -9.63 -5.01
N ASP A 230 4.42 -10.70 -4.23
CA ASP A 230 3.91 -10.63 -2.86
C ASP A 230 4.80 -9.73 -1.98
N ALA A 231 6.09 -9.62 -2.30
CA ALA A 231 7.03 -8.72 -1.63
C ALA A 231 6.57 -7.25 -1.63
N GLY A 232 6.12 -6.75 -2.76
CA GLY A 232 5.72 -5.34 -2.88
C GLY A 232 4.29 -5.09 -2.44
N SER A 233 3.35 -5.90 -2.91
CA SER A 233 1.92 -5.69 -2.65
C SER A 233 1.57 -5.80 -1.15
N ARG A 234 2.19 -6.72 -0.41
CA ARG A 234 2.00 -6.86 1.04
C ARG A 234 2.61 -5.68 1.81
N ALA A 235 3.81 -5.24 1.42
CA ALA A 235 4.47 -4.09 2.03
C ALA A 235 3.70 -2.78 1.78
N ILE A 236 3.16 -2.59 0.58
CA ILE A 236 2.29 -1.45 0.27
C ILE A 236 1.00 -1.52 1.11
N GLY A 237 0.38 -2.70 1.23
CA GLY A 237 -0.85 -2.88 1.99
C GLY A 237 -0.72 -2.46 3.45
N ILE A 238 0.32 -2.93 4.15
CA ILE A 238 0.56 -2.51 5.54
C ILE A 238 0.89 -1.02 5.63
N PHE A 239 1.66 -0.47 4.69
CA PHE A 239 2.00 0.94 4.68
C PHE A 239 0.77 1.84 4.49
N ILE A 240 -0.14 1.50 3.59
CA ILE A 240 -1.42 2.20 3.43
C ILE A 240 -2.21 2.19 4.74
N ALA A 241 -2.35 1.03 5.41
CA ALA A 241 -3.05 0.94 6.68
C ALA A 241 -2.43 1.86 7.75
N PHE A 242 -1.09 1.91 7.84
CA PHE A 242 -0.41 2.83 8.76
C PHE A 242 -0.73 4.29 8.50
N THR A 243 -0.87 4.70 7.23
CA THR A 243 -1.21 6.09 6.93
C THR A 243 -2.58 6.49 7.45
N PHE A 244 -3.59 5.62 7.35
CA PHE A 244 -4.92 5.90 7.88
C PHE A 244 -4.97 5.86 9.42
N LEU A 245 -4.17 5.01 10.04
CA LEU A 245 -4.01 5.02 11.51
C LEU A 245 -3.35 6.32 11.98
N LYS A 246 -2.28 6.77 11.31
CA LYS A 246 -1.59 8.04 11.64
C LYS A 246 -2.42 9.28 11.31
N LEU A 247 -3.40 9.17 10.42
CA LEU A 247 -4.40 10.22 10.21
C LEU A 247 -5.40 10.31 11.38
N HIS A 248 -5.37 9.36 12.30
CA HIS A 248 -6.37 9.15 13.36
C HIS A 248 -7.80 8.94 12.83
N ALA A 249 -7.95 8.65 11.54
CA ALA A 249 -9.24 8.42 10.87
C ALA A 249 -9.24 7.10 10.08
N PRO A 250 -9.09 5.93 10.74
CA PRO A 250 -8.94 4.64 10.07
C PRO A 250 -10.13 4.27 9.18
N LEU A 251 -11.33 4.78 9.46
CA LEU A 251 -12.52 4.52 8.65
C LEU A 251 -12.45 5.16 7.26
N LEU A 252 -11.63 6.20 7.07
CA LEU A 252 -11.39 6.80 5.75
C LEU A 252 -10.67 5.83 4.79
N TYR A 253 -10.03 4.77 5.31
CA TYR A 253 -9.49 3.69 4.48
C TYR A 253 -10.56 3.13 3.53
N ILE A 254 -11.81 2.97 4.01
CA ILE A 254 -12.88 2.38 3.20
C ILE A 254 -13.16 3.20 1.93
N PRO A 255 -13.55 4.48 1.97
CA PRO A 255 -13.80 5.25 0.75
C PRO A 255 -12.53 5.58 -0.04
N MET A 256 -11.39 5.79 0.62
CA MET A 256 -10.15 6.24 -0.05
C MET A 256 -9.32 5.10 -0.66
N ALA A 257 -9.57 3.84 -0.32
CA ALA A 257 -8.98 2.67 -0.94
C ALA A 257 -10.06 1.75 -1.54
N LEU A 258 -11.26 2.26 -1.79
CA LEU A 258 -12.45 1.46 -2.13
C LEU A 258 -12.21 0.58 -3.37
N VAL A 259 -11.51 1.08 -4.39
CA VAL A 259 -11.24 0.31 -5.60
C VAL A 259 -10.34 -0.89 -5.29
N ILE A 260 -9.29 -0.71 -4.48
CA ILE A 260 -8.40 -1.80 -4.03
C ILE A 260 -9.21 -2.81 -3.20
N ILE A 261 -10.05 -2.30 -2.27
CA ILE A 261 -10.89 -3.13 -1.41
C ILE A 261 -11.88 -3.97 -2.22
N LEU A 262 -12.57 -3.38 -3.17
CA LEU A 262 -13.52 -4.10 -4.00
C LEU A 262 -12.82 -5.09 -4.94
N ASP A 263 -11.74 -4.66 -5.57
CA ASP A 263 -11.01 -5.51 -6.51
C ASP A 263 -10.45 -6.76 -5.83
N GLY A 264 -9.66 -6.59 -4.77
CA GLY A 264 -9.06 -7.71 -4.04
C GLY A 264 -9.99 -8.35 -3.01
N GLY A 265 -10.77 -7.55 -2.28
CA GLY A 265 -11.55 -8.00 -1.13
C GLY A 265 -12.75 -8.88 -1.50
N LEU A 266 -13.44 -8.62 -2.61
CA LEU A 266 -14.54 -9.50 -3.03
C LEU A 266 -14.07 -10.92 -3.32
N GLY A 267 -12.82 -11.09 -3.77
CA GLY A 267 -12.21 -12.41 -3.91
C GLY A 267 -12.03 -13.11 -2.57
N LEU A 268 -11.52 -12.40 -1.57
CA LEU A 268 -11.34 -12.93 -0.22
C LEU A 268 -12.68 -13.33 0.41
N ILE A 269 -13.70 -12.47 0.29
CA ILE A 269 -15.06 -12.75 0.78
C ILE A 269 -15.61 -14.02 0.11
N LYS A 270 -15.56 -14.09 -1.22
CA LYS A 270 -16.08 -15.25 -1.98
C LYS A 270 -15.40 -16.54 -1.56
N VAL A 271 -14.08 -16.57 -1.47
CA VAL A 271 -13.31 -17.76 -1.06
C VAL A 271 -13.60 -18.12 0.40
N SER A 272 -13.72 -17.16 1.30
CA SER A 272 -14.03 -17.39 2.71
C SER A 272 -15.42 -18.01 2.89
N PHE A 273 -16.45 -17.46 2.25
CA PHE A 273 -17.81 -18.01 2.31
C PHE A 273 -17.88 -19.41 1.73
N MET A 274 -17.16 -19.67 0.62
CA MET A 274 -17.12 -21.00 0.01
C MET A 274 -16.41 -22.02 0.91
N ARG A 275 -15.33 -21.61 1.60
CA ARG A 275 -14.50 -22.49 2.44
C ARG A 275 -15.15 -22.79 3.80
N PHE A 276 -15.69 -21.76 4.48
CA PHE A 276 -16.17 -21.90 5.86
C PHE A 276 -17.67 -22.16 5.95
N LEU A 277 -18.46 -21.61 5.04
CA LEU A 277 -19.92 -21.71 5.08
C LEU A 277 -20.48 -22.59 3.95
N HIS A 278 -19.63 -23.06 3.03
CA HIS A 278 -20.03 -23.82 1.83
C HIS A 278 -21.06 -23.07 0.95
N ILE A 279 -21.15 -21.73 1.07
CA ILE A 279 -22.08 -20.90 0.31
C ILE A 279 -21.34 -20.31 -0.88
N ASN A 280 -21.83 -20.56 -2.09
CA ASN A 280 -21.28 -19.98 -3.31
C ASN A 280 -21.93 -18.62 -3.58
N LEU A 281 -21.42 -17.58 -2.88
CA LEU A 281 -21.80 -16.20 -3.13
C LEU A 281 -21.26 -15.72 -4.48
N MET A 282 -21.97 -14.79 -5.11
CA MET A 282 -21.50 -14.10 -6.33
C MET A 282 -21.12 -15.07 -7.46
N LYS A 283 -21.96 -16.07 -7.75
CA LYS A 283 -21.71 -17.11 -8.78
C LYS A 283 -21.33 -16.52 -10.14
N ASN A 284 -21.97 -15.41 -10.53
CA ASN A 284 -21.79 -14.74 -11.82
C ASN A 284 -20.67 -13.71 -11.83
N LEU A 285 -20.04 -13.42 -10.68
CA LEU A 285 -18.94 -12.50 -10.56
C LEU A 285 -17.63 -13.28 -10.48
N ARG A 286 -16.74 -13.06 -11.45
CA ARG A 286 -15.36 -13.55 -11.37
C ARG A 286 -14.57 -12.59 -10.43
N THR A 287 -13.76 -13.15 -9.58
CA THR A 287 -12.91 -12.40 -8.65
C THR A 287 -11.46 -12.79 -8.85
N PRO A 288 -10.52 -11.83 -8.76
CA PRO A 288 -10.72 -10.38 -8.53
C PRO A 288 -11.53 -9.68 -9.63
N ILE A 289 -11.99 -8.42 -9.37
CA ILE A 289 -12.86 -7.71 -10.34
C ILE A 289 -12.11 -7.39 -11.63
N HIS A 290 -10.83 -7.05 -11.57
CA HIS A 290 -10.03 -6.81 -12.77
C HIS A 290 -10.07 -7.99 -13.74
N ASP A 291 -10.12 -9.22 -13.25
CA ASP A 291 -10.26 -10.42 -14.07
C ASP A 291 -11.67 -10.54 -14.68
N HIS A 292 -12.71 -10.12 -13.92
CA HIS A 292 -14.07 -10.06 -14.46
C HIS A 292 -14.17 -9.07 -15.63
N MET A 293 -13.58 -7.87 -15.47
CA MET A 293 -13.59 -6.86 -16.52
C MET A 293 -12.85 -7.32 -17.77
N ARG A 294 -11.71 -8.00 -17.61
CA ARG A 294 -10.90 -8.51 -18.74
C ARG A 294 -11.60 -9.64 -19.48
N LYS A 295 -12.20 -10.58 -18.77
CA LYS A 295 -12.76 -11.81 -19.37
C LYS A 295 -14.22 -11.68 -19.78
N ASN A 296 -15.03 -10.94 -19.01
CA ASN A 296 -16.48 -10.88 -19.22
C ASN A 296 -16.93 -9.56 -19.87
N LYS A 297 -16.06 -8.56 -19.92
CA LYS A 297 -16.33 -7.23 -20.49
C LYS A 297 -15.32 -6.83 -21.56
N ASP A 298 -14.40 -7.71 -21.92
CA ASP A 298 -13.37 -7.54 -22.94
C ASP A 298 -12.52 -6.26 -22.79
N TRP A 299 -12.30 -5.83 -21.52
CA TRP A 299 -11.43 -4.70 -21.25
C TRP A 299 -9.97 -5.10 -21.43
N SER A 300 -9.17 -4.25 -22.09
CA SER A 300 -7.71 -4.40 -22.11
C SER A 300 -7.11 -4.12 -20.72
N ASP A 301 -5.87 -4.58 -20.48
CA ASP A 301 -5.13 -4.31 -19.25
C ASP A 301 -5.04 -2.79 -19.00
N THR A 302 -4.75 -2.01 -20.03
CA THR A 302 -4.71 -0.54 -19.97
C THR A 302 -6.06 0.07 -19.58
N GLN A 303 -7.17 -0.42 -20.16
CA GLN A 303 -8.50 0.05 -19.81
C GLN A 303 -8.87 -0.26 -18.35
N VAL A 304 -8.47 -1.41 -17.83
CA VAL A 304 -8.67 -1.75 -16.40
C VAL A 304 -7.93 -0.74 -15.53
N VAL A 305 -6.63 -0.54 -15.76
CA VAL A 305 -5.82 0.40 -14.99
C VAL A 305 -6.40 1.81 -15.03
N PHE A 306 -6.67 2.35 -16.22
CA PHE A 306 -7.18 3.71 -16.35
C PHE A 306 -8.54 3.92 -15.71
N ARG A 307 -9.51 3.02 -15.98
CA ARG A 307 -10.88 3.18 -15.45
C ARG A 307 -10.93 3.01 -13.94
N PHE A 308 -10.19 2.06 -13.38
CA PHE A 308 -10.09 1.90 -11.92
C PHE A 308 -9.40 3.09 -11.28
N THR A 309 -8.35 3.62 -11.91
CA THR A 309 -7.68 4.84 -11.46
C THR A 309 -8.62 6.06 -11.49
N ILE A 310 -9.40 6.25 -12.54
CA ILE A 310 -10.38 7.34 -12.63
C ILE A 310 -11.36 7.25 -11.45
N ILE A 311 -11.91 6.08 -11.17
CA ILE A 311 -12.84 5.88 -10.04
C ILE A 311 -12.14 6.21 -8.73
N GLN A 312 -10.91 5.72 -8.52
CA GLN A 312 -10.14 5.95 -7.30
C GLN A 312 -9.81 7.44 -7.09
N VAL A 313 -9.47 8.17 -8.16
CA VAL A 313 -9.24 9.63 -8.13
C VAL A 313 -10.51 10.37 -7.75
N ILE A 314 -11.66 10.05 -8.35
CA ILE A 314 -12.94 10.68 -8.05
C ILE A 314 -13.31 10.46 -6.57
N LEU A 315 -13.14 9.24 -6.06
CA LEU A 315 -13.40 8.93 -4.65
C LEU A 315 -12.46 9.71 -3.71
N GLY A 316 -11.17 9.78 -4.03
CA GLY A 316 -10.19 10.56 -3.27
C GLY A 316 -10.56 12.04 -3.23
N LEU A 317 -10.90 12.63 -4.39
CA LEU A 317 -11.33 14.02 -4.49
C LEU A 317 -12.62 14.29 -3.71
N ALA A 318 -13.61 13.39 -3.79
CA ALA A 318 -14.87 13.53 -3.06
C ALA A 318 -14.64 13.52 -1.55
N VAL A 319 -13.80 12.61 -1.03
CA VAL A 319 -13.46 12.55 0.39
C VAL A 319 -12.70 13.81 0.83
N ILE A 320 -11.69 14.22 0.06
CA ILE A 320 -10.90 15.43 0.37
C ILE A 320 -11.80 16.65 0.41
N TYR A 321 -12.65 16.84 -0.62
CA TYR A 321 -13.58 17.96 -0.68
C TYR A 321 -14.58 17.95 0.49
N GLY A 322 -15.18 16.79 0.78
CA GLY A 322 -16.14 16.64 1.88
C GLY A 322 -15.57 16.83 3.30
N LEU A 323 -14.23 16.79 3.44
CA LEU A 323 -13.55 17.02 4.72
C LEU A 323 -12.94 18.41 4.86
N MET A 324 -12.72 19.13 3.74
CA MET A 324 -12.02 20.41 3.73
C MET A 324 -12.95 21.60 3.50
N PHE A 325 -14.10 21.37 2.95
CA PHE A 325 -15.10 22.38 2.58
C PHE A 325 -16.49 22.01 3.10
#